data_879dd18b8cfbdfa5c1910b89ef559d7c
#
_entry.id   879dd18b8cfbdfa5c1910b89ef559d7c
#
_cell.length_a   1.000
_cell.length_b   1.000
_cell.length_c   1.000
_cell.angle_alpha   90.00
_cell.angle_beta   90.00
_cell.angle_gamma   90.00
#
_symmetry.space_group_name_H-M   'P 1'
#
loop_
_entity.id
_entity.type
_entity.pdbx_description
1 polymer ?
#
loop_
_entity_poly.entity_id
_entity_poly.type
_entity_poly.pdbx_seq_one_letter_code
_entity_poly.pdbx_strand_id
1 'polypeptide(L)'
;MLFRDQWLMEYLLPTYRESLVSMFEFLDETAHCGIIKDMNDLGYSIEKLDVTKLTNLKILNVKEKGVSMVLWEDALSTGMLRALYLIIFVYYISARGEKGRTFVIDDFCEGVDYDRAIKLGKYLYQYCLANDIQLITASNDNFLMDVVDTRYWNILQRNGDAVTAINIHNNPELFEKFDFTGLSNFDLFSSDFIARYK
;
A
#
# COMPACT_ATOMS: atom_id res chain seq x y z
N MET A 1 -9.24 -14.69 -5.48
CA MET A 1 -8.34 -13.54 -5.33
C MET A 1 -8.95 -12.37 -4.54
N LEU A 2 -10.24 -12.24 -4.51
CA LEU A 2 -11.01 -11.33 -3.64
C LEU A 2 -10.96 -11.68 -2.12
N PHE A 3 -10.44 -12.85 -1.76
CA PHE A 3 -10.52 -13.38 -0.39
C PHE A 3 -9.49 -12.82 0.60
N ARG A 4 -8.37 -12.27 0.14
CA ARG A 4 -7.30 -11.79 1.04
C ARG A 4 -7.58 -10.41 1.61
N ASP A 5 -8.06 -9.50 0.78
CA ASP A 5 -8.46 -8.16 1.21
C ASP A 5 -9.73 -8.19 2.06
N GLN A 6 -10.63 -9.16 1.83
CA GLN A 6 -11.80 -9.41 2.66
C GLN A 6 -11.42 -9.79 4.11
N TRP A 7 -10.35 -10.54 4.33
CA TRP A 7 -10.00 -11.03 5.67
C TRP A 7 -9.60 -9.91 6.65
N LEU A 8 -8.86 -8.94 6.19
CA LEU A 8 -8.50 -7.74 6.98
C LEU A 8 -9.70 -6.81 7.17
N MET A 9 -10.66 -6.85 6.26
CA MET A 9 -11.84 -5.99 6.25
C MET A 9 -13.01 -6.57 7.04
N GLU A 10 -13.19 -7.90 7.09
CA GLU A 10 -14.25 -8.53 7.89
C GLU A 10 -14.08 -8.27 9.39
N TYR A 11 -12.87 -8.04 9.87
CA TYR A 11 -12.62 -7.69 11.27
C TYR A 11 -12.83 -6.20 11.60
N LEU A 12 -12.87 -5.33 10.58
CA LEU A 12 -12.92 -3.90 10.80
C LEU A 12 -14.17 -3.22 10.19
N LEU A 13 -14.79 -3.78 9.16
CA LEU A 13 -15.87 -3.11 8.42
C LEU A 13 -16.75 -4.10 7.62
N PRO A 14 -18.06 -3.86 7.46
CA PRO A 14 -19.05 -4.82 6.92
C PRO A 14 -18.86 -5.21 5.45
N THR A 15 -18.37 -4.31 4.60
CA THR A 15 -17.98 -4.59 3.21
C THR A 15 -16.92 -3.60 2.73
N TYR A 16 -16.12 -3.98 1.71
CA TYR A 16 -15.08 -3.12 1.13
C TYR A 16 -15.63 -1.75 0.68
N ARG A 17 -16.76 -1.72 0.01
CA ARG A 17 -17.42 -0.48 -0.48
C ARG A 17 -17.89 0.40 0.65
N GLU A 18 -18.62 -0.16 1.61
CA GLU A 18 -19.09 0.59 2.78
C GLU A 18 -17.93 1.16 3.57
N SER A 19 -16.79 0.43 3.57
CA SER A 19 -15.56 0.88 4.20
C SER A 19 -14.97 2.10 3.54
N LEU A 20 -14.77 2.06 2.22
CA LEU A 20 -14.15 3.14 1.46
C LEU A 20 -14.95 4.43 1.56
N VAL A 21 -16.25 4.34 1.33
CA VAL A 21 -17.16 5.48 1.43
C VAL A 21 -17.25 6.02 2.86
N SER A 22 -17.34 5.13 3.85
CA SER A 22 -17.43 5.54 5.26
C SER A 22 -16.16 6.23 5.76
N MET A 23 -14.99 5.74 5.34
CA MET A 23 -13.71 6.38 5.62
C MET A 23 -13.61 7.75 4.95
N PHE A 24 -14.02 7.85 3.69
CA PHE A 24 -14.00 9.11 2.96
C PHE A 24 -14.96 10.14 3.58
N GLU A 25 -16.20 9.77 3.92
CA GLU A 25 -17.18 10.66 4.58
C GLU A 25 -16.77 11.08 6.00
N PHE A 26 -15.91 10.30 6.67
CA PHE A 26 -15.38 10.67 7.98
C PHE A 26 -14.37 11.82 7.91
N LEU A 27 -13.70 11.96 6.79
CA LEU A 27 -12.65 12.94 6.57
C LEU A 27 -13.24 14.33 6.25
N ASP A 28 -12.50 15.36 6.63
CA ASP A 28 -12.85 16.74 6.31
C ASP A 28 -12.43 17.14 4.88
N GLU A 29 -12.85 18.33 4.47
CA GLU A 29 -12.57 18.84 3.14
C GLU A 29 -11.07 19.06 2.87
N THR A 30 -10.29 19.36 3.89
CA THR A 30 -8.83 19.48 3.78
C THR A 30 -8.20 18.14 3.41
N ALA A 31 -8.65 17.07 4.07
CA ALA A 31 -8.22 15.72 3.76
C ALA A 31 -8.66 15.28 2.36
N HIS A 32 -9.89 15.60 1.94
CA HIS A 32 -10.37 15.32 0.58
C HIS A 32 -9.48 15.99 -0.49
N CYS A 33 -9.12 17.26 -0.31
CA CYS A 33 -8.20 17.97 -1.20
C CYS A 33 -6.80 17.31 -1.21
N GLY A 34 -6.31 16.89 -0.03
CA GLY A 34 -5.05 16.17 0.12
C GLY A 34 -5.05 14.85 -0.65
N ILE A 35 -6.09 14.05 -0.51
CA ILE A 35 -6.26 12.77 -1.22
C ILE A 35 -6.23 12.97 -2.74
N ILE A 36 -6.95 13.97 -3.26
CA ILE A 36 -6.95 14.28 -4.69
C ILE A 36 -5.56 14.68 -5.16
N LYS A 37 -4.86 15.53 -4.37
CA LYS A 37 -3.49 15.93 -4.67
C LYS A 37 -2.55 14.73 -4.72
N ASP A 38 -2.57 13.89 -3.70
CA ASP A 38 -1.67 12.74 -3.59
C ASP A 38 -1.93 11.72 -4.70
N MET A 39 -3.19 11.45 -5.05
CA MET A 39 -3.55 10.63 -6.21
C MET A 39 -2.98 11.21 -7.52
N ASN A 40 -3.05 12.53 -7.69
CA ASN A 40 -2.50 13.20 -8.87
C ASN A 40 -0.96 13.14 -8.89
N ASP A 41 -0.29 13.23 -7.74
CA ASP A 41 1.16 13.07 -7.62
C ASP A 41 1.62 11.63 -7.98
N LEU A 42 0.76 10.64 -7.75
CA LEU A 42 0.97 9.27 -8.24
C LEU A 42 0.84 9.14 -9.76
N GLY A 43 0.24 10.11 -10.45
CA GLY A 43 0.05 10.12 -11.90
C GLY A 43 -1.36 9.74 -12.34
N TYR A 44 -2.35 9.79 -11.44
CA TYR A 44 -3.76 9.81 -11.81
C TYR A 44 -4.19 11.25 -12.13
N SER A 45 -5.33 11.40 -12.79
CA SER A 45 -5.80 12.74 -13.21
C SER A 45 -7.16 13.06 -12.59
N ILE A 46 -7.23 12.98 -11.25
CA ILE A 46 -8.49 13.21 -10.53
C ILE A 46 -8.78 14.72 -10.44
N GLU A 47 -9.98 15.09 -10.85
CA GLU A 47 -10.54 16.43 -10.72
C GLU A 47 -11.37 16.56 -9.44
N LYS A 48 -12.20 15.55 -9.13
CA LYS A 48 -13.12 15.56 -7.99
C LYS A 48 -13.36 14.15 -7.48
N LEU A 49 -13.46 14.03 -6.16
CA LEU A 49 -14.04 12.90 -5.45
C LEU A 49 -15.32 13.35 -4.75
N ASP A 50 -16.36 12.52 -4.79
CA ASP A 50 -17.68 12.84 -4.24
C ASP A 50 -18.44 11.57 -3.87
N VAL A 51 -19.42 11.65 -3.00
CA VAL A 51 -20.28 10.52 -2.62
C VAL A 51 -21.69 10.75 -3.10
N THR A 52 -22.18 9.82 -3.93
CA THR A 52 -23.60 9.80 -4.32
C THR A 52 -24.37 8.83 -3.41
N LYS A 53 -25.51 9.33 -2.90
CA LYS A 53 -26.45 8.52 -2.12
C LYS A 53 -27.57 8.05 -3.05
N LEU A 54 -27.63 6.75 -3.26
CA LEU A 54 -28.78 6.10 -3.90
C LEU A 54 -29.58 5.43 -2.77
N THR A 55 -30.87 5.46 -2.80
CA THR A 55 -31.84 4.93 -1.81
C THR A 55 -31.22 4.24 -0.57
N ASN A 56 -30.53 3.11 -0.74
CA ASN A 56 -29.91 2.33 0.34
C ASN A 56 -28.40 2.10 0.15
N LEU A 57 -27.78 2.75 -0.84
CA LEU A 57 -26.37 2.56 -1.20
C LEU A 57 -25.68 3.90 -1.31
N LYS A 58 -24.46 3.98 -0.81
CA LYS A 58 -23.56 5.11 -1.03
C LYS A 58 -22.42 4.64 -1.94
N ILE A 59 -22.04 5.45 -2.89
CA ILE A 59 -21.05 5.14 -3.91
C ILE A 59 -20.05 6.29 -3.98
N LEU A 60 -18.76 5.96 -3.96
CA LEU A 60 -17.72 6.94 -4.22
C LEU A 60 -17.62 7.20 -5.73
N ASN A 61 -17.72 8.46 -6.10
CA ASN A 61 -17.59 8.92 -7.47
C ASN A 61 -16.21 9.52 -7.69
N VAL A 62 -15.64 9.21 -8.85
CA VAL A 62 -14.37 9.75 -9.31
C VAL A 62 -14.61 10.50 -10.62
N LYS A 63 -14.28 11.78 -10.63
CA LYS A 63 -14.24 12.60 -11.82
C LYS A 63 -12.81 12.77 -12.25
N GLU A 64 -12.46 12.26 -13.43
CA GLU A 64 -11.13 12.47 -14.02
C GLU A 64 -11.12 13.68 -14.96
N LYS A 65 -9.98 14.38 -14.99
CA LYS A 65 -9.78 15.52 -15.89
C LYS A 65 -9.84 15.06 -17.34
N GLY A 66 -10.62 15.79 -18.14
CA GLY A 66 -10.78 15.46 -19.57
C GLY A 66 -11.72 14.30 -19.88
N VAL A 67 -12.27 13.63 -18.86
CA VAL A 67 -13.30 12.59 -19.03
C VAL A 67 -14.67 13.20 -18.77
N SER A 68 -15.60 13.07 -19.70
CA SER A 68 -16.96 13.64 -19.56
C SER A 68 -17.79 12.92 -18.51
N MET A 69 -17.56 11.62 -18.34
CA MET A 69 -18.31 10.78 -17.39
C MET A 69 -17.74 10.90 -15.96
N VAL A 70 -18.62 10.72 -14.99
CA VAL A 70 -18.24 10.43 -13.62
C VAL A 70 -18.19 8.92 -13.46
N LEU A 71 -17.08 8.41 -12.95
CA LEU A 71 -16.88 6.98 -12.74
C LEU A 71 -17.30 6.60 -11.33
N TRP A 72 -17.96 5.49 -11.18
CA TRP A 72 -18.19 4.86 -9.88
C TRP A 72 -16.97 4.01 -9.53
N GLU A 73 -16.77 3.74 -8.26
CA GLU A 73 -15.61 2.98 -7.77
C GLU A 73 -15.42 1.62 -8.45
N ASP A 74 -16.49 0.94 -8.84
CA ASP A 74 -16.44 -0.35 -9.55
C ASP A 74 -16.11 -0.24 -11.05
N ALA A 75 -16.13 0.97 -11.60
CA ALA A 75 -15.66 1.26 -12.96
C ALA A 75 -14.19 1.65 -13.02
N LEU A 76 -13.53 1.80 -11.87
CA LEU A 76 -12.10 2.12 -11.80
C LEU A 76 -11.24 0.89 -12.15
N SER A 77 -10.03 1.12 -12.67
CA SER A 77 -9.06 0.04 -12.76
C SER A 77 -8.68 -0.47 -11.36
N THR A 78 -8.33 -1.76 -11.26
CA THR A 78 -7.92 -2.37 -9.99
C THR A 78 -6.80 -1.57 -9.31
N GLY A 79 -5.79 -1.14 -10.08
CA GLY A 79 -4.68 -0.36 -9.53
C GLY A 79 -5.09 1.02 -9.03
N MET A 80 -6.00 1.71 -9.75
CA MET A 80 -6.51 3.01 -9.30
C MET A 80 -7.35 2.87 -8.03
N LEU A 81 -8.23 1.89 -7.98
CA LEU A 81 -9.06 1.62 -6.80
C LEU A 81 -8.19 1.26 -5.60
N ARG A 82 -7.14 0.43 -5.79
CA ARG A 82 -6.20 0.07 -4.74
C ARG A 82 -5.43 1.28 -4.22
N ALA A 83 -4.86 2.10 -5.09
CA ALA A 83 -4.15 3.31 -4.69
C ALA A 83 -5.08 4.27 -3.92
N LEU A 84 -6.28 4.50 -4.43
CA LEU A 84 -7.29 5.36 -3.81
C LEU A 84 -7.66 4.85 -2.41
N TYR A 85 -7.89 3.54 -2.28
CA TYR A 85 -8.19 2.92 -1.00
C TYR A 85 -7.05 3.12 0.02
N LEU A 86 -5.80 2.83 -0.37
CA LEU A 86 -4.65 2.94 0.52
C LEU A 86 -4.42 4.39 0.98
N ILE A 87 -4.59 5.36 0.08
CA ILE A 87 -4.47 6.79 0.42
C ILE A 87 -5.60 7.22 1.35
N ILE A 88 -6.87 6.92 1.04
CA ILE A 88 -7.99 7.26 1.92
C ILE A 88 -7.79 6.61 3.30
N PHE A 89 -7.34 5.37 3.35
CA PHE A 89 -7.14 4.64 4.60
C PHE A 89 -6.09 5.30 5.50
N VAL A 90 -4.94 5.72 4.97
CA VAL A 90 -3.90 6.37 5.80
C VAL A 90 -4.35 7.75 6.29
N TYR A 91 -5.11 8.50 5.51
CA TYR A 91 -5.76 9.73 5.97
C TYR A 91 -6.76 9.45 7.10
N TYR A 92 -7.59 8.42 6.93
CA TYR A 92 -8.58 8.02 7.91
C TYR A 92 -7.96 7.62 9.25
N ILE A 93 -6.95 6.71 9.24
CA ILE A 93 -6.31 6.30 10.49
C ILE A 93 -5.53 7.44 11.14
N SER A 94 -5.01 8.40 10.37
CA SER A 94 -4.37 9.60 10.91
C SER A 94 -5.38 10.52 11.58
N ALA A 95 -6.52 10.76 10.93
CA ALA A 95 -7.57 11.62 11.47
C ALA A 95 -8.21 11.08 12.77
N ARG A 96 -8.19 9.77 12.99
CA ARG A 96 -8.64 9.16 14.26
C ARG A 96 -7.75 9.49 15.46
N GLY A 97 -6.53 9.93 15.23
CA GLY A 97 -5.64 10.39 16.31
C GLY A 97 -5.17 9.30 17.29
N GLU A 98 -5.46 8.03 17.03
CA GLU A 98 -5.04 6.91 17.89
C GLU A 98 -3.52 6.70 17.79
N LYS A 99 -2.84 6.44 18.91
CA LYS A 99 -1.40 6.13 18.94
C LYS A 99 -1.12 4.64 18.73
N GLY A 100 0.09 4.32 18.26
CA GLY A 100 0.55 2.93 18.15
C GLY A 100 -0.21 2.12 17.09
N ARG A 101 -0.53 2.75 15.96
CA ARG A 101 -1.25 2.12 14.86
C ARG A 101 -0.33 1.26 14.02
N THR A 102 -0.82 0.10 13.59
CA THR A 102 -0.14 -0.77 12.65
C THR A 102 -0.99 -0.94 11.40
N PHE A 103 -0.39 -0.71 10.25
CA PHE A 103 -0.99 -0.95 8.95
C PHE A 103 -0.30 -2.14 8.28
N VAL A 104 -1.07 -3.18 7.98
CA VAL A 104 -0.57 -4.40 7.34
C VAL A 104 -1.16 -4.51 5.93
N ILE A 105 -0.30 -4.65 4.93
CA ILE A 105 -0.70 -4.75 3.52
C ILE A 105 -0.06 -6.01 2.93
N ASP A 106 -0.89 -6.93 2.48
CA ASP A 106 -0.46 -8.09 1.69
C ASP A 106 -0.53 -7.75 0.20
N ASP A 107 0.43 -8.26 -0.58
CA ASP A 107 0.55 -8.02 -2.03
C ASP A 107 0.42 -6.52 -2.38
N PHE A 108 1.30 -5.71 -1.80
CA PHE A 108 1.23 -4.25 -1.70
C PHE A 108 0.84 -3.52 -3.00
N CYS A 109 1.40 -3.91 -4.13
CA CYS A 109 1.19 -3.24 -5.42
C CYS A 109 0.39 -4.06 -6.43
N GLU A 110 -0.36 -5.07 -5.99
CA GLU A 110 -1.17 -5.88 -6.90
C GLU A 110 -2.08 -5.02 -7.77
N GLY A 111 -1.95 -5.17 -9.10
CA GLY A 111 -2.75 -4.44 -10.09
C GLY A 111 -2.32 -3.00 -10.36
N VAL A 112 -1.30 -2.48 -9.67
CA VAL A 112 -0.74 -1.15 -9.92
C VAL A 112 0.40 -1.26 -10.93
N ASP A 113 0.46 -0.34 -11.89
CA ASP A 113 1.57 -0.29 -12.85
C ASP A 113 2.88 0.14 -12.18
N TYR A 114 4.00 -0.18 -12.86
CA TYR A 114 5.36 0.01 -12.35
C TYR A 114 5.64 1.41 -11.77
N ASP A 115 5.38 2.45 -12.55
CA ASP A 115 5.72 3.82 -12.15
C ASP A 115 4.87 4.31 -10.97
N ARG A 116 3.58 3.97 -10.98
CA ARG A 116 2.67 4.31 -9.89
C ARG A 116 2.96 3.49 -8.63
N ALA A 117 3.35 2.25 -8.78
CA ALA A 117 3.70 1.38 -7.65
C ALA A 117 4.92 1.92 -6.89
N ILE A 118 5.97 2.36 -7.59
CA ILE A 118 7.14 2.99 -6.96
C ILE A 118 6.73 4.27 -6.21
N LYS A 119 5.93 5.11 -6.83
CA LYS A 119 5.46 6.36 -6.21
C LYS A 119 4.57 6.08 -4.99
N LEU A 120 3.65 5.14 -5.10
CA LEU A 120 2.76 4.72 -4.01
C LEU A 120 3.55 4.15 -2.83
N GLY A 121 4.55 3.30 -3.10
CA GLY A 121 5.45 2.78 -2.08
C GLY A 121 6.17 3.88 -1.33
N LYS A 122 6.86 4.77 -2.05
CA LYS A 122 7.55 5.92 -1.45
C LYS A 122 6.61 6.80 -0.63
N TYR A 123 5.44 7.09 -1.18
CA TYR A 123 4.42 7.89 -0.50
C TYR A 123 3.99 7.26 0.83
N LEU A 124 3.58 5.99 0.82
CA LEU A 124 3.08 5.31 2.02
C LEU A 124 4.16 5.14 3.08
N TYR A 125 5.38 4.78 2.70
CA TYR A 125 6.49 4.69 3.66
C TYR A 125 6.79 6.03 4.32
N GLN A 126 6.87 7.11 3.54
CA GLN A 126 7.11 8.45 4.07
C GLN A 126 5.95 8.94 4.95
N TYR A 127 4.71 8.72 4.49
CA TYR A 127 3.52 9.11 5.23
C TYR A 127 3.42 8.38 6.57
N CYS A 128 3.63 7.07 6.59
CA CYS A 128 3.57 6.28 7.82
C CYS A 128 4.66 6.67 8.81
N LEU A 129 5.89 6.91 8.33
CA LEU A 129 6.98 7.41 9.18
C LEU A 129 6.67 8.78 9.78
N ALA A 130 6.14 9.71 8.99
CA ALA A 130 5.82 11.06 9.44
C ALA A 130 4.67 11.11 10.46
N ASN A 131 3.79 10.10 10.46
CA ASN A 131 2.59 10.06 11.30
C ASN A 131 2.64 8.99 12.41
N ASP A 132 3.82 8.44 12.71
CA ASP A 132 4.02 7.41 13.74
C ASP A 132 3.09 6.19 13.55
N ILE A 133 3.03 5.70 12.30
CA ILE A 133 2.27 4.52 11.89
C ILE A 133 3.28 3.41 11.55
N GLN A 134 3.17 2.27 12.21
CA GLN A 134 3.92 1.09 11.80
C GLN A 134 3.32 0.53 10.50
N LEU A 135 4.14 0.45 9.45
CA LEU A 135 3.75 -0.17 8.18
C LEU A 135 4.43 -1.52 8.03
N ILE A 136 3.64 -2.57 7.81
CA ILE A 136 4.12 -3.92 7.49
C ILE A 136 3.55 -4.27 6.11
N THR A 137 4.43 -4.51 5.14
CA THR A 137 4.03 -4.88 3.78
C THR A 137 4.63 -6.21 3.39
N ALA A 138 3.86 -7.04 2.71
CA ALA A 138 4.38 -8.19 1.99
C ALA A 138 4.32 -7.89 0.49
N SER A 139 5.39 -8.18 -0.22
CA SER A 139 5.47 -8.08 -1.67
C SER A 139 6.58 -8.98 -2.22
N ASN A 140 6.38 -9.47 -3.43
CA ASN A 140 7.39 -10.13 -4.24
C ASN A 140 7.77 -9.30 -5.49
N ASP A 141 7.31 -8.06 -5.56
CA ASP A 141 7.58 -7.16 -6.67
C ASP A 141 9.00 -6.60 -6.60
N ASN A 142 9.80 -6.86 -7.63
CA ASN A 142 11.20 -6.45 -7.69
C ASN A 142 11.40 -4.93 -7.58
N PHE A 143 10.51 -4.15 -8.15
CA PHE A 143 10.61 -2.69 -8.13
C PHE A 143 10.35 -2.09 -6.74
N LEU A 144 9.54 -2.72 -5.89
CA LEU A 144 9.39 -2.31 -4.51
C LEU A 144 10.62 -2.62 -3.67
N MET A 145 11.30 -3.71 -3.97
CA MET A 145 12.51 -4.10 -3.26
C MET A 145 13.59 -3.02 -3.36
N ASP A 146 13.71 -2.33 -4.51
CA ASP A 146 14.67 -1.24 -4.68
C ASP A 146 14.24 0.09 -4.03
N VAL A 147 12.98 0.21 -3.62
CA VAL A 147 12.47 1.41 -2.91
C VAL A 147 12.74 1.36 -1.41
N VAL A 148 12.76 0.15 -0.83
CA VAL A 148 12.87 -0.05 0.61
C VAL A 148 14.28 -0.45 0.99
N ASP A 149 14.90 0.31 1.89
CA ASP A 149 16.20 -0.01 2.46
C ASP A 149 16.19 -1.40 3.12
N THR A 150 17.20 -2.21 2.83
CA THR A 150 17.32 -3.60 3.30
C THR A 150 17.29 -3.73 4.83
N ARG A 151 17.63 -2.67 5.58
CA ARG A 151 17.53 -2.64 7.05
C ARG A 151 16.11 -2.87 7.58
N TYR A 152 15.10 -2.64 6.76
CA TYR A 152 13.68 -2.85 7.10
C TYR A 152 13.14 -4.19 6.62
N TRP A 153 13.97 -5.01 5.96
CA TRP A 153 13.52 -6.26 5.38
C TRP A 153 13.47 -7.39 6.40
N ASN A 154 12.45 -8.24 6.20
CA ASN A 154 12.37 -9.58 6.78
C ASN A 154 12.19 -10.56 5.63
N ILE A 155 13.25 -11.27 5.26
CA ILE A 155 13.23 -12.26 4.18
C ILE A 155 12.73 -13.57 4.79
N LEU A 156 11.59 -14.05 4.32
CA LEU A 156 10.98 -15.28 4.80
C LEU A 156 11.48 -16.47 3.97
N GLN A 157 12.12 -17.42 4.62
CA GLN A 157 12.53 -18.70 4.02
C GLN A 157 11.71 -19.83 4.59
N ARG A 158 11.07 -20.60 3.71
CA ARG A 158 10.37 -21.82 4.11
C ARG A 158 11.25 -23.04 3.88
N ASN A 159 11.35 -23.89 4.89
CA ASN A 159 12.01 -25.19 4.81
C ASN A 159 11.07 -26.24 5.43
N GLY A 160 10.37 -26.96 4.57
CA GLY A 160 9.32 -27.91 5.01
C GLY A 160 8.16 -27.20 5.69
N ASP A 161 7.92 -27.50 6.94
CA ASP A 161 6.91 -26.91 7.81
C ASP A 161 7.40 -25.71 8.63
N ALA A 162 8.71 -25.43 8.61
CA ALA A 162 9.31 -24.30 9.29
C ALA A 162 9.46 -23.08 8.37
N VAL A 163 9.21 -21.89 8.91
CA VAL A 163 9.51 -20.60 8.27
C VAL A 163 10.48 -19.82 9.14
N THR A 164 11.59 -19.38 8.55
CA THR A 164 12.62 -18.59 9.21
C THR A 164 12.64 -17.20 8.62
N ALA A 165 12.67 -16.17 9.46
CA ALA A 165 12.89 -14.79 9.04
C ALA A 165 14.38 -14.45 9.13
N ILE A 166 14.94 -13.89 8.04
CA ILE A 166 16.29 -13.37 7.95
C ILE A 166 16.22 -11.86 7.82
N ASN A 167 16.91 -11.15 8.71
CA ASN A 167 16.96 -9.70 8.72
C ASN A 167 18.32 -9.20 9.24
N ILE A 168 18.56 -7.90 9.15
CA ILE A 168 19.83 -7.30 9.56
C ILE A 168 20.16 -7.52 11.05
N HIS A 169 19.15 -7.74 11.90
CA HIS A 169 19.38 -7.95 13.34
C HIS A 169 19.83 -9.37 13.69
N ASN A 170 19.40 -10.36 12.91
CA ASN A 170 19.76 -11.75 13.17
C ASN A 170 20.85 -12.28 12.21
N ASN A 171 21.13 -11.55 11.12
CA ASN A 171 22.19 -11.92 10.18
C ASN A 171 22.89 -10.66 9.58
N PRO A 172 23.52 -9.79 10.41
CA PRO A 172 24.12 -8.55 9.94
C PRO A 172 25.20 -8.75 8.88
N GLU A 173 26.03 -9.80 9.03
CA GLU A 173 27.11 -10.09 8.09
C GLU A 173 26.61 -10.37 6.65
N LEU A 174 25.43 -10.97 6.51
CA LEU A 174 24.82 -11.21 5.21
C LEU A 174 24.55 -9.90 4.48
N PHE A 175 23.93 -8.94 5.19
CA PHE A 175 23.55 -7.65 4.63
C PHE A 175 24.78 -6.78 4.35
N GLU A 176 25.77 -6.73 5.26
CA GLU A 176 27.03 -6.02 5.03
C GLU A 176 27.76 -6.54 3.79
N LYS A 177 27.87 -7.86 3.63
CA LYS A 177 28.50 -8.46 2.45
C LYS A 177 27.73 -8.18 1.18
N PHE A 178 26.41 -8.15 1.25
CA PHE A 178 25.56 -7.82 0.11
C PHE A 178 25.77 -6.37 -0.33
N ASP A 179 25.78 -5.42 0.58
CA ASP A 179 25.99 -3.99 0.31
C ASP A 179 27.31 -3.74 -0.44
N PHE A 180 28.34 -4.52 -0.15
CA PHE A 180 29.62 -4.47 -0.87
C PHE A 180 29.55 -4.93 -2.34
N THR A 181 28.53 -5.68 -2.72
CA THR A 181 28.41 -6.19 -4.10
C THR A 181 27.98 -5.12 -5.09
N GLY A 182 27.26 -4.07 -4.64
CA GLY A 182 26.66 -3.06 -5.50
C GLY A 182 25.52 -3.59 -6.38
N LEU A 183 25.00 -4.78 -6.08
CA LEU A 183 23.84 -5.37 -6.74
C LEU A 183 22.53 -4.70 -6.28
N SER A 184 21.45 -4.85 -7.05
CA SER A 184 20.13 -4.37 -6.67
C SER A 184 19.56 -5.15 -5.48
N ASN A 185 18.64 -4.55 -4.74
CA ASN A 185 17.98 -5.25 -3.63
C ASN A 185 17.20 -6.49 -4.10
N PHE A 186 16.70 -6.48 -5.32
CA PHE A 186 16.09 -7.65 -5.94
C PHE A 186 17.08 -8.81 -6.09
N ASP A 187 18.37 -8.55 -6.38
CA ASP A 187 19.39 -9.58 -6.50
C ASP A 187 19.66 -10.28 -5.16
N LEU A 188 19.52 -9.59 -4.02
CA LEU A 188 19.58 -10.22 -2.69
C LEU A 188 18.50 -11.31 -2.54
N PHE A 189 17.30 -11.00 -3.00
CA PHE A 189 16.14 -11.89 -2.91
C PHE A 189 16.19 -13.02 -3.96
N SER A 190 16.50 -12.68 -5.22
CA SER A 190 16.36 -13.61 -6.37
C SER A 190 17.57 -14.52 -6.58
N SER A 191 18.75 -14.12 -6.09
CA SER A 191 19.97 -14.88 -6.25
C SER A 191 20.14 -15.95 -5.16
N ASP A 192 21.04 -16.92 -5.40
CA ASP A 192 21.47 -17.88 -4.38
C ASP A 192 22.32 -17.24 -3.26
N PHE A 193 22.38 -15.91 -3.20
CA PHE A 193 23.22 -15.18 -2.24
C PHE A 193 22.90 -15.61 -0.80
N ILE A 194 21.62 -15.62 -0.45
CA ILE A 194 21.16 -16.05 0.89
C ILE A 194 21.48 -17.53 1.15
N ALA A 195 21.38 -18.39 0.14
CA ALA A 195 21.65 -19.81 0.29
C ALA A 195 23.13 -20.13 0.51
N ARG A 196 24.03 -19.30 -0.02
CA ARG A 196 25.50 -19.46 0.10
C ARG A 196 26.07 -19.05 1.46
N TYR A 197 25.30 -18.28 2.24
CA TYR A 197 25.70 -17.78 3.55
C TYR A 197 25.01 -18.49 4.72
N LYS A 198 24.56 -19.72 4.50
CA LYS A 198 24.06 -20.62 5.58
C LYS A 198 25.20 -21.30 6.31
#